data_acd49609e07153360510f7c45efc8c64
#
_entry.id   acd49609e07153360510f7c45efc8c64
#
_cell.length_a   1.000
_cell.length_b   1.000
_cell.length_c   1.000
_cell.angle_alpha   90.00
_cell.angle_beta   90.00
_cell.angle_gamma   90.00
#
_symmetry.space_group_name_H-M   'P 1'
#
loop_
_entity.id
_entity.type
_entity.pdbx_description
1 polymer ?
#
loop_
_entity_poly.entity_id
_entity_poly.type
_entity_poly.pdbx_seq_one_letter_code
_entity_poly.pdbx_strand_id
1 'polypeptide(L)'
;MSNDNTEYNGWANKATWSVTLWANNEESCYRAMMRHFDDRHDEIEVDDVEDFFRDRWGDATPDGWPLDEVDWAQVADMVQEAVA
;
A
#
# COMPACT_ATOMS: atom_id res chain seq x y z
N MET A 1 -3.46 17.62 19.57
CA MET A 1 -3.48 16.26 19.91
C MET A 1 -2.53 15.46 19.14
N SER A 2 -1.87 14.68 19.82
CA SER A 2 -0.84 13.86 19.21
C SER A 2 -1.36 12.52 18.75
N ASN A 3 -2.65 12.35 18.74
CA ASN A 3 -3.22 11.06 18.40
C ASN A 3 -3.01 10.67 16.97
N ASP A 4 -2.74 11.65 16.12
CA ASP A 4 -2.58 11.36 14.71
C ASP A 4 -1.46 10.39 14.45
N ASN A 5 -0.35 10.55 15.17
CA ASN A 5 0.77 9.65 14.99
C ASN A 5 0.43 8.24 15.39
N THR A 6 -0.39 8.11 16.41
CA THR A 6 -0.80 6.80 16.87
C THR A 6 -1.70 6.12 15.86
N GLU A 7 -2.57 6.89 15.23
CA GLU A 7 -3.48 6.34 14.24
C GLU A 7 -2.76 5.83 13.02
N TYR A 8 -1.70 6.53 12.62
CA TYR A 8 -0.99 6.14 11.41
C TYR A 8 0.02 5.04 11.64
N ASN A 9 0.29 4.74 12.87
CA ASN A 9 1.12 3.60 13.24
C ASN A 9 2.48 3.62 12.53
N GLY A 10 3.05 4.81 12.42
CA GLY A 10 4.35 4.96 11.77
C GLY A 10 4.29 5.27 10.30
N TRP A 11 3.11 5.26 9.70
CA TRP A 11 2.96 5.59 8.29
C TRP A 11 2.96 7.10 8.08
N ALA A 12 3.34 7.51 6.87
CA ALA A 12 3.52 8.94 6.58
C ALA A 12 2.23 9.73 6.77
N ASN A 13 1.08 9.16 6.39
CA ASN A 13 -0.20 9.83 6.52
C ASN A 13 -1.31 8.80 6.44
N LYS A 14 -2.55 9.26 6.57
CA LYS A 14 -3.68 8.35 6.56
C LYS A 14 -3.88 7.66 5.23
N ALA A 15 -3.60 8.34 4.12
CA ALA A 15 -3.74 7.71 2.81
C ALA A 15 -2.80 6.52 2.70
N THR A 16 -1.55 6.69 3.13
CA THR A 16 -0.57 5.61 3.12
C THR A 16 -1.01 4.48 4.04
N TRP A 17 -1.44 4.83 5.25
CA TRP A 17 -1.92 3.87 6.20
C TRP A 17 -3.10 3.07 5.64
N SER A 18 -4.02 3.76 4.95
CA SER A 18 -5.20 3.12 4.39
C SER A 18 -4.82 2.09 3.32
N VAL A 19 -3.87 2.43 2.45
CA VAL A 19 -3.42 1.49 1.42
C VAL A 19 -2.87 0.23 2.07
N THR A 20 -2.01 0.39 3.07
CA THR A 20 -1.40 -0.77 3.70
C THR A 20 -2.41 -1.58 4.49
N LEU A 21 -3.37 -0.90 5.10
CA LEU A 21 -4.42 -1.58 5.84
C LEU A 21 -5.26 -2.47 4.92
N TRP A 22 -5.71 -1.91 3.80
CA TRP A 22 -6.50 -2.69 2.86
C TRP A 22 -5.69 -3.79 2.21
N ALA A 23 -4.42 -3.52 1.91
CA ALA A 23 -3.57 -4.52 1.28
C ALA A 23 -3.35 -5.71 2.19
N ASN A 24 -3.28 -5.49 3.50
CA ASN A 24 -3.00 -6.57 4.42
C ASN A 24 -4.24 -7.26 4.96
N ASN A 25 -5.37 -6.55 5.03
CA ASN A 25 -6.56 -7.09 5.67
C ASN A 25 -7.62 -7.59 4.72
N GLU A 26 -7.63 -7.10 3.50
CA GLU A 26 -8.58 -7.56 2.50
C GLU A 26 -7.93 -8.73 1.76
N GLU A 27 -8.46 -9.91 1.98
CA GLU A 27 -7.81 -11.14 1.54
C GLU A 27 -7.55 -11.17 0.04
N SER A 28 -8.54 -10.78 -0.77
CA SER A 28 -8.35 -10.86 -2.22
C SER A 28 -7.29 -9.86 -2.69
N CYS A 29 -7.22 -8.71 -2.06
CA CYS A 29 -6.19 -7.72 -2.37
C CYS A 29 -4.81 -8.24 -2.00
N TYR A 30 -4.70 -8.82 -0.81
CA TYR A 30 -3.44 -9.38 -0.35
C TYR A 30 -2.94 -10.48 -1.29
N ARG A 31 -3.83 -11.37 -1.68
CA ARG A 31 -3.46 -12.45 -2.58
C ARG A 31 -3.05 -11.94 -3.95
N ALA A 32 -3.78 -10.95 -4.46
CA ALA A 32 -3.44 -10.37 -5.77
C ALA A 32 -2.07 -9.69 -5.71
N MET A 33 -1.80 -8.98 -4.60
CA MET A 33 -0.53 -8.32 -4.41
C MET A 33 0.60 -9.34 -4.36
N MET A 34 0.44 -10.38 -3.57
CA MET A 34 1.47 -11.40 -3.45
C MET A 34 1.74 -12.07 -4.78
N ARG A 35 0.68 -12.38 -5.53
CA ARG A 35 0.84 -13.02 -6.83
C ARG A 35 1.52 -12.09 -7.83
N HIS A 36 1.14 -10.82 -7.81
CA HIS A 36 1.68 -9.86 -8.77
C HIS A 36 3.17 -9.64 -8.57
N PHE A 37 3.61 -9.59 -7.31
CA PHE A 37 4.99 -9.26 -7.00
C PHE A 37 5.85 -10.49 -6.66
N ASP A 38 5.30 -11.66 -6.76
CA ASP A 38 6.00 -12.88 -6.36
C ASP A 38 7.31 -13.07 -7.13
N ASP A 39 7.29 -12.79 -8.43
CA ASP A 39 8.48 -12.97 -9.27
C ASP A 39 9.45 -11.81 -9.17
N ARG A 40 9.10 -10.78 -8.43
CA ARG A 40 9.89 -9.56 -8.40
C ARG A 40 10.36 -9.19 -7.00
N HIS A 41 10.39 -10.14 -6.10
CA HIS A 41 10.69 -9.80 -4.71
C HIS A 41 12.05 -9.14 -4.53
N ASP A 42 12.94 -9.25 -5.52
CA ASP A 42 14.24 -8.61 -5.45
C ASP A 42 14.26 -7.21 -6.04
N GLU A 43 13.24 -6.85 -6.80
CA GLU A 43 13.27 -5.60 -7.58
C GLU A 43 11.92 -4.95 -7.65
N ILE A 44 11.26 -4.83 -6.52
CA ILE A 44 9.96 -4.16 -6.49
C ILE A 44 10.19 -2.66 -6.54
N GLU A 45 9.65 -2.02 -7.56
CA GLU A 45 9.81 -0.59 -7.75
C GLU A 45 8.60 0.16 -7.28
N VAL A 46 8.83 1.39 -6.84
CA VAL A 46 7.76 2.24 -6.34
C VAL A 46 6.67 2.42 -7.38
N ASP A 47 7.06 2.67 -8.63
CA ASP A 47 6.09 2.89 -9.70
C ASP A 47 5.23 1.65 -9.95
N ASP A 48 5.80 0.47 -9.85
CA ASP A 48 5.04 -0.75 -10.04
C ASP A 48 4.00 -0.94 -8.94
N VAL A 49 4.36 -0.58 -7.73
CA VAL A 49 3.44 -0.68 -6.60
C VAL A 49 2.29 0.30 -6.79
N GLU A 50 2.62 1.52 -7.16
CA GLU A 50 1.58 2.52 -7.39
C GLU A 50 0.63 2.07 -8.50
N ASP A 51 1.18 1.57 -9.61
CA ASP A 51 0.36 1.12 -10.73
C ASP A 51 -0.57 -0.02 -10.32
N PHE A 52 -0.07 -0.94 -9.50
CA PHE A 52 -0.88 -2.05 -9.06
C PHE A 52 -2.12 -1.57 -8.32
N PHE A 53 -1.93 -0.65 -7.38
CA PHE A 53 -3.06 -0.20 -6.57
C PHE A 53 -3.97 0.75 -7.34
N ARG A 54 -3.42 1.57 -8.24
CA ARG A 54 -4.26 2.43 -9.07
C ARG A 54 -5.11 1.62 -10.02
N ASP A 55 -4.55 0.55 -10.55
CA ASP A 55 -5.30 -0.33 -11.43
C ASP A 55 -6.44 -1.01 -10.67
N ARG A 56 -6.20 -1.33 -9.41
CA ARG A 56 -7.19 -2.04 -8.62
C ARG A 56 -8.27 -1.12 -8.07
N TRP A 57 -7.90 0.08 -7.61
CA TRP A 57 -8.83 0.96 -6.91
C TRP A 57 -9.14 2.26 -7.65
N GLY A 58 -8.40 2.61 -8.65
CA GLY A 58 -8.56 3.89 -9.33
C GLY A 58 -7.78 4.99 -8.64
N ASP A 59 -8.45 6.05 -8.25
CA ASP A 59 -7.78 7.23 -7.71
C ASP A 59 -7.79 7.31 -6.19
N ALA A 60 -8.48 6.40 -5.53
CA ALA A 60 -8.64 6.45 -4.09
C ALA A 60 -8.76 5.04 -3.51
N THR A 61 -8.44 4.93 -2.23
CA THR A 61 -8.64 3.67 -1.52
C THR A 61 -10.13 3.40 -1.38
N PRO A 62 -10.51 2.16 -1.02
CA PRO A 62 -11.93 1.88 -0.75
C PRO A 62 -12.54 2.79 0.31
N ASP A 63 -11.71 3.32 1.22
CA ASP A 63 -12.15 4.28 2.23
C ASP A 63 -12.27 5.69 1.69
N GLY A 64 -11.85 5.95 0.46
CA GLY A 64 -11.94 7.27 -0.11
C GLY A 64 -10.72 8.15 0.06
N TRP A 65 -9.59 7.60 0.50
CA TRP A 65 -8.37 8.38 0.64
C TRP A 65 -7.66 8.49 -0.71
N PRO A 66 -7.27 9.72 -1.11
CA PRO A 66 -6.70 9.89 -2.45
C PRO A 66 -5.34 9.21 -2.57
N LEU A 67 -5.15 8.47 -3.65
CA LEU A 67 -3.90 7.80 -3.89
C LEU A 67 -2.77 8.78 -4.22
N ASP A 68 -3.13 10.00 -4.60
CA ASP A 68 -2.12 11.04 -4.85
C ASP A 68 -1.36 11.45 -3.60
N GLU A 69 -1.92 11.16 -2.43
CA GLU A 69 -1.28 11.53 -1.17
C GLU A 69 -0.48 10.39 -0.54
N VAL A 70 -0.48 9.24 -1.17
CA VAL A 70 0.17 8.06 -0.61
C VAL A 70 1.69 8.16 -0.78
N ASP A 71 2.40 7.82 0.28
CA ASP A 71 3.85 7.68 0.20
C ASP A 71 4.16 6.30 -0.36
N TRP A 72 4.30 6.23 -1.67
CA TRP A 72 4.45 4.96 -2.34
C TRP A 72 5.77 4.26 -2.01
N ALA A 73 6.78 5.01 -1.59
CA ALA A 73 8.02 4.40 -1.14
C ALA A 73 7.78 3.56 0.12
N GLN A 74 6.96 4.06 1.04
CA GLN A 74 6.62 3.28 2.23
C GLN A 74 5.80 2.05 1.87
N VAL A 75 4.87 2.20 0.93
CA VAL A 75 4.07 1.06 0.50
C VAL A 75 4.95 0.03 -0.18
N ALA A 76 5.89 0.48 -1.01
CA ALA A 76 6.80 -0.44 -1.68
C ALA A 76 7.65 -1.21 -0.68
N ASP A 77 8.10 -0.56 0.38
CA ASP A 77 8.84 -1.25 1.43
C ASP A 77 7.99 -2.32 2.10
N MET A 78 6.73 -2.01 2.34
CA MET A 78 5.82 -2.98 2.94
C MET A 78 5.61 -4.18 2.02
N VAL A 79 5.42 -3.93 0.72
CA VAL A 79 5.24 -5.01 -0.24
C VAL A 79 6.50 -5.86 -0.33
N GLN A 80 7.66 -5.20 -0.36
CA GLN A 80 8.93 -5.91 -0.42
C GLN A 80 9.07 -6.88 0.75
N GLU A 81 8.72 -6.42 1.95
CA GLU A 81 8.80 -7.29 3.11
C GLU A 81 7.79 -8.41 3.06
N ALA A 82 6.62 -8.14 2.52
CA ALA A 82 5.57 -9.14 2.48
C ALA A 82 5.92 -10.29 1.54
N VAL A 83 6.59 -10.01 0.44
CA VAL A 83 6.92 -11.04 -0.54
C VAL A 83 8.31 -11.64 -0.36
N ALA A 84 9.09 -11.09 0.55
CA ALA A 84 10.46 -11.59 0.79
C ALA A 84 10.43 -12.97 1.54
#